data_dd237aeb9869b9ecfd155b85fb16a393
#
_entry.id   dd237aeb9869b9ecfd155b85fb16a393
#
_cell.length_a   1.000
_cell.length_b   1.000
_cell.length_c   1.000
_cell.angle_alpha   90.00
_cell.angle_beta   90.00
_cell.angle_gamma   90.00
#
_symmetry.space_group_name_H-M   'P 1'
#
loop_
_entity.id
_entity.type
_entity.pdbx_description
1 polymer ?
#
loop_
_entity_poly.entity_id
_entity_poly.type
_entity_poly.pdbx_seq_one_letter_code
_entity_poly.pdbx_strand_id
1 'polypeptide(L)'
;PLTTYHLPLTTHHSLAGRAPIVEDARMSETPRSDRTSVTPVKVDRYYCGDGQPLMLIAGPCVLQSFELAMEIADDLAHLNQREDVNVVFKASFDKANRTSLSALRGPGLQEGLSMLERVGEQSGLPTTTDVHLPEQAASVAEVCSLIQIPAFLARQTDLLVAAASTGLPVNVKKGQFMSPGDMKYVVEKVTGTGSGGVMLCERGTFFGYGNLVNDMQSLVVMRKLGVPVVFDATHSVQRPGGLGGATGGNREMVEPLARAAVAIGIDALFFETHPDPENSPSDGPNMIPLADFDAMIDRLLRLREVVSEIG
;
A
#
# COMPACT_ATOMS: atom_id res chain seq x y z
N PRO A 1 -6.32 23.56 58.62
CA PRO A 1 -6.29 22.34 59.40
C PRO A 1 -6.47 21.16 58.46
N LEU A 2 -5.40 20.40 58.37
CA LEU A 2 -5.35 19.12 57.62
C LEU A 2 -5.90 18.04 58.53
N THR A 3 -6.94 17.35 58.07
CA THR A 3 -7.49 16.21 58.80
C THR A 3 -6.93 14.95 58.15
N THR A 4 -6.04 14.30 58.86
CA THR A 4 -5.46 12.97 58.53
C THR A 4 -6.44 11.87 58.92
N TYR A 5 -6.80 11.03 57.96
CA TYR A 5 -7.53 9.77 58.26
C TYR A 5 -6.54 8.61 58.33
N HIS A 6 -6.47 7.99 59.49
CA HIS A 6 -5.78 6.71 59.76
C HIS A 6 -6.75 5.57 59.46
N LEU A 7 -6.33 4.61 58.64
CA LEU A 7 -6.95 3.30 58.50
C LEU A 7 -6.16 2.27 59.32
N PRO A 8 -6.81 1.39 60.08
CA PRO A 8 -6.12 0.37 60.86
C PRO A 8 -5.74 -0.84 60.01
N LEU A 9 -4.51 -1.28 60.18
CA LEU A 9 -3.99 -2.58 59.77
C LEU A 9 -4.60 -3.69 60.63
N THR A 10 -5.23 -4.69 60.01
CA THR A 10 -5.54 -5.96 60.63
C THR A 10 -4.80 -7.09 59.94
N THR A 11 -4.15 -7.86 60.77
CA THR A 11 -3.22 -8.97 60.52
C THR A 11 -3.92 -10.28 60.18
N HIS A 12 -3.26 -11.04 59.31
CA HIS A 12 -3.15 -12.50 59.17
C HIS A 12 -4.37 -13.41 59.41
N HIS A 13 -4.66 -14.22 58.37
CA HIS A 13 -4.74 -15.67 58.54
C HIS A 13 -4.33 -16.41 57.27
N SER A 14 -3.28 -17.21 57.43
CA SER A 14 -2.84 -18.29 56.56
C SER A 14 -3.86 -19.42 56.57
N LEU A 15 -4.27 -19.92 55.42
CA LEU A 15 -4.66 -21.32 55.27
C LEU A 15 -4.33 -21.80 53.85
N ALA A 16 -3.44 -22.78 53.83
CA ALA A 16 -3.11 -23.57 52.65
C ALA A 16 -4.30 -24.42 52.20
N GLY A 17 -4.55 -24.38 50.90
CA GLY A 17 -5.47 -25.29 50.25
C GLY A 17 -5.18 -25.24 48.74
N ARG A 18 -4.23 -26.06 48.26
CA ARG A 18 -4.07 -26.31 46.82
C ARG A 18 -5.30 -27.04 46.32
N ALA A 19 -6.14 -26.37 45.53
CA ALA A 19 -7.11 -27.03 44.68
C ALA A 19 -6.39 -27.67 43.50
N PRO A 20 -6.83 -28.84 43.01
CA PRO A 20 -6.22 -29.50 41.88
C PRO A 20 -6.41 -28.66 40.60
N ILE A 21 -5.35 -28.54 39.82
CA ILE A 21 -5.37 -28.02 38.45
C ILE A 21 -6.26 -28.98 37.65
N VAL A 22 -7.44 -28.53 37.27
CA VAL A 22 -8.29 -29.23 36.30
C VAL A 22 -7.65 -28.95 34.93
N GLU A 23 -6.88 -29.91 34.48
CA GLU A 23 -6.49 -30.08 33.08
C GLU A 23 -7.73 -30.61 32.39
N ASP A 24 -8.46 -29.79 31.70
CA ASP A 24 -9.26 -30.04 30.48
C ASP A 24 -10.22 -28.86 30.25
N ALA A 25 -9.68 -27.72 29.83
CA ALA A 25 -10.45 -26.79 29.02
C ALA A 25 -9.97 -26.97 27.58
N ARG A 26 -10.64 -27.88 26.83
CA ARG A 26 -10.65 -27.79 25.41
C ARG A 26 -10.99 -26.34 25.07
N MET A 27 -10.00 -25.61 24.59
CA MET A 27 -10.25 -24.32 23.97
C MET A 27 -11.25 -24.61 22.86
N SER A 28 -12.52 -24.25 23.10
CA SER A 28 -13.50 -24.18 22.05
C SER A 28 -12.87 -23.34 20.94
N GLU A 29 -12.78 -23.89 19.75
CA GLU A 29 -12.39 -23.13 18.58
C GLU A 29 -13.26 -21.87 18.55
N THR A 30 -12.68 -20.75 18.96
CA THR A 30 -13.28 -19.44 18.73
C THR A 30 -13.50 -19.37 17.22
N PRO A 31 -14.68 -19.02 16.75
CA PRO A 31 -14.90 -18.88 15.30
C PRO A 31 -13.80 -17.96 14.78
N ARG A 32 -13.07 -18.43 13.76
CA ARG A 32 -12.09 -17.62 13.04
C ARG A 32 -12.73 -16.27 12.79
N SER A 33 -12.05 -15.20 13.16
CA SER A 33 -12.55 -13.82 13.01
C SER A 33 -13.19 -13.68 11.65
N ASP A 34 -14.32 -13.03 11.61
CA ASP A 34 -15.15 -12.81 10.41
C ASP A 34 -14.41 -11.86 9.44
N ARG A 35 -13.26 -12.33 8.93
CA ARG A 35 -12.47 -11.62 7.94
C ARG A 35 -13.30 -11.61 6.67
N THR A 36 -13.83 -10.46 6.29
CA THR A 36 -14.62 -10.31 5.07
C THR A 36 -13.80 -10.83 3.89
N SER A 37 -14.30 -11.90 3.26
CA SER A 37 -13.68 -12.46 2.07
C SER A 37 -13.69 -11.43 0.94
N VAL A 38 -12.57 -11.30 0.24
CA VAL A 38 -12.46 -10.43 -0.92
C VAL A 38 -12.29 -11.27 -2.18
N THR A 39 -12.86 -10.80 -3.28
CA THR A 39 -12.65 -11.41 -4.59
C THR A 39 -11.21 -11.10 -5.05
N PRO A 40 -10.36 -12.12 -5.26
CA PRO A 40 -9.01 -11.88 -5.73
C PRO A 40 -9.01 -11.18 -7.10
N VAL A 41 -8.13 -10.20 -7.25
CA VAL A 41 -7.93 -9.45 -8.50
C VAL A 41 -6.71 -9.99 -9.22
N LYS A 42 -6.87 -10.34 -10.50
CA LYS A 42 -5.79 -10.82 -11.34
C LYS A 42 -4.97 -9.65 -11.90
N VAL A 43 -3.65 -9.70 -11.69
CA VAL A 43 -2.67 -8.79 -12.27
C VAL A 43 -1.65 -9.61 -13.04
N ASP A 44 -1.77 -9.65 -14.36
CA ASP A 44 -1.00 -10.55 -15.23
C ASP A 44 -1.14 -12.02 -14.80
N ARG A 45 -0.07 -12.66 -14.35
CA ARG A 45 -0.03 -14.04 -13.84
C ARG A 45 -0.30 -14.16 -12.34
N TYR A 46 -0.34 -13.06 -11.61
CA TYR A 46 -0.52 -13.02 -10.17
C TYR A 46 -1.95 -12.70 -9.76
N TYR A 47 -2.26 -12.98 -8.50
CA TYR A 47 -3.52 -12.60 -7.88
C TYR A 47 -3.25 -11.81 -6.61
N CYS A 48 -4.06 -10.79 -6.36
CA CYS A 48 -4.08 -10.00 -5.13
C CYS A 48 -5.39 -10.27 -4.38
N GLY A 49 -5.35 -10.65 -3.14
CA GLY A 49 -6.54 -10.94 -2.34
C GLY A 49 -6.34 -12.10 -1.35
N ASP A 50 -7.45 -12.66 -0.86
CA ASP A 50 -7.43 -13.74 0.13
C ASP A 50 -6.69 -14.97 -0.33
N GLY A 51 -5.84 -15.51 0.56
CA GLY A 51 -5.08 -16.74 0.32
C GLY A 51 -3.97 -16.61 -0.72
N GLN A 52 -3.72 -15.41 -1.23
CA GLN A 52 -2.68 -15.15 -2.21
C GLN A 52 -1.37 -14.67 -1.56
N PRO A 53 -0.21 -14.84 -2.19
CA PRO A 53 1.03 -14.19 -1.79
C PRO A 53 0.84 -12.68 -1.63
N LEU A 54 1.63 -12.04 -0.74
CA LEU A 54 1.59 -10.60 -0.59
C LEU A 54 1.99 -9.92 -1.90
N MET A 55 1.14 -9.05 -2.43
CA MET A 55 1.53 -8.29 -3.61
C MET A 55 2.33 -7.05 -3.20
N LEU A 56 3.50 -6.85 -3.81
CA LEU A 56 4.31 -5.64 -3.69
C LEU A 56 4.19 -4.83 -4.97
N ILE A 57 3.70 -3.61 -4.87
CA ILE A 57 3.73 -2.62 -5.94
C ILE A 57 4.91 -1.71 -5.61
N ALA A 58 6.05 -1.88 -6.28
CA ALA A 58 7.28 -1.22 -5.89
C ALA A 58 8.09 -0.72 -7.10
N GLY A 59 8.88 0.35 -6.89
CA GLY A 59 9.76 0.93 -7.90
C GLY A 59 10.08 2.40 -7.62
N PRO A 60 10.68 3.12 -8.57
CA PRO A 60 10.99 4.54 -8.40
C PRO A 60 9.72 5.39 -8.43
N CYS A 61 9.79 6.58 -7.82
CA CYS A 61 8.67 7.53 -7.86
C CYS A 61 8.31 7.91 -9.32
N VAL A 62 9.31 8.26 -10.10
CA VAL A 62 9.20 8.72 -11.49
C VAL A 62 10.30 8.09 -12.33
N LEU A 63 10.01 7.82 -13.59
CA LEU A 63 11.03 7.40 -14.56
C LEU A 63 12.02 8.54 -14.80
N GLN A 64 13.31 8.25 -14.57
CA GLN A 64 14.42 9.18 -14.81
C GLN A 64 15.24 8.74 -16.01
N SER A 65 15.67 7.47 -16.03
CA SER A 65 16.30 6.81 -17.16
C SER A 65 15.92 5.34 -17.20
N PHE A 66 16.13 4.71 -18.34
CA PHE A 66 15.91 3.27 -18.48
C PHE A 66 16.87 2.45 -17.61
N GLU A 67 18.12 2.84 -17.56
CA GLU A 67 19.17 2.16 -16.79
C GLU A 67 18.85 2.12 -15.31
N LEU A 68 18.43 3.25 -14.74
CA LEU A 68 18.00 3.33 -13.34
C LEU A 68 16.75 2.49 -13.08
N ALA A 69 15.79 2.53 -14.01
CA ALA A 69 14.57 1.73 -13.89
C ALA A 69 14.89 0.23 -13.92
N MET A 70 15.83 -0.21 -14.75
CA MET A 70 16.28 -1.60 -14.81
C MET A 70 17.06 -2.01 -13.57
N GLU A 71 17.98 -1.19 -13.06
CA GLU A 71 18.70 -1.45 -11.81
C GLU A 71 17.72 -1.77 -10.67
N ILE A 72 16.67 -0.94 -10.53
CA ILE A 72 15.65 -1.16 -9.50
C ILE A 72 14.79 -2.39 -9.81
N ALA A 73 14.43 -2.60 -11.08
CA ALA A 73 13.60 -3.74 -11.47
C ALA A 73 14.33 -5.07 -11.30
N ASP A 74 15.62 -5.14 -11.57
CA ASP A 74 16.44 -6.34 -11.40
C ASP A 74 16.52 -6.74 -9.91
N ASP A 75 16.76 -5.77 -9.02
CA ASP A 75 16.77 -6.01 -7.58
C ASP A 75 15.39 -6.50 -7.10
N LEU A 76 14.30 -5.84 -7.54
CA LEU A 76 12.94 -6.24 -7.18
C LEU A 76 12.55 -7.61 -7.76
N ALA A 77 13.08 -8.00 -8.91
CA ALA A 77 12.79 -9.29 -9.54
C ALA A 77 13.30 -10.49 -8.73
N HIS A 78 14.36 -10.31 -7.91
CA HIS A 78 14.84 -11.35 -7.01
C HIS A 78 13.79 -11.77 -5.98
N LEU A 79 12.93 -10.85 -5.54
CA LEU A 79 11.84 -11.15 -4.62
C LEU A 79 10.80 -12.11 -5.20
N ASN A 80 10.60 -12.10 -6.52
CA ASN A 80 9.68 -13.05 -7.18
C ASN A 80 10.18 -14.52 -7.21
N GLN A 81 11.40 -14.79 -6.76
CA GLN A 81 11.87 -16.16 -6.54
C GLN A 81 11.25 -16.80 -5.29
N ARG A 82 10.55 -16.01 -4.48
CA ARG A 82 9.85 -16.44 -3.27
C ARG A 82 8.41 -16.82 -3.60
N GLU A 83 7.87 -17.78 -2.86
CA GLU A 83 6.48 -18.24 -3.01
C GLU A 83 5.47 -17.37 -2.26
N ASP A 84 5.93 -16.53 -1.31
CA ASP A 84 5.10 -15.75 -0.38
C ASP A 84 4.90 -14.29 -0.82
N VAL A 85 5.51 -13.87 -1.94
CA VAL A 85 5.43 -12.51 -2.46
C VAL A 85 5.37 -12.47 -3.98
N ASN A 86 4.59 -11.53 -4.53
CA ASN A 86 4.52 -11.21 -5.95
C ASN A 86 4.82 -9.73 -6.17
N VAL A 87 5.68 -9.40 -7.11
CA VAL A 87 6.09 -8.02 -7.38
C VAL A 87 5.48 -7.51 -8.68
N VAL A 88 4.96 -6.28 -8.62
CA VAL A 88 4.54 -5.46 -9.76
C VAL A 88 5.44 -4.22 -9.78
N PHE A 89 6.22 -4.04 -10.83
CA PHE A 89 7.08 -2.86 -10.98
C PHE A 89 6.26 -1.61 -11.22
N LYS A 90 6.48 -0.57 -10.45
CA LYS A 90 5.76 0.70 -10.57
C LYS A 90 6.70 1.87 -10.85
N ALA A 91 6.42 2.63 -11.88
CA ALA A 91 7.00 3.95 -12.07
C ALA A 91 6.02 4.89 -12.76
N SER A 92 6.07 6.19 -12.43
CA SER A 92 5.23 7.19 -13.11
C SER A 92 5.95 7.77 -14.33
N PHE A 93 5.26 7.86 -15.46
CA PHE A 93 5.77 8.57 -16.64
C PHE A 93 5.62 10.09 -16.52
N ASP A 94 4.74 10.56 -15.65
CA ASP A 94 4.49 11.97 -15.38
C ASP A 94 4.07 12.18 -13.91
N LYS A 95 4.52 13.26 -13.33
CA LYS A 95 4.08 13.80 -12.04
C LYS A 95 3.22 15.03 -12.27
N ALA A 96 1.96 14.81 -12.65
CA ALA A 96 1.04 15.88 -13.07
C ALA A 96 0.65 16.88 -11.98
N ASN A 97 0.88 16.56 -10.69
CA ASN A 97 0.45 17.33 -9.53
C ASN A 97 1.60 18.03 -8.78
N ARG A 98 2.67 18.42 -9.48
CA ARG A 98 3.80 19.12 -8.86
C ARG A 98 3.40 20.44 -8.23
N THR A 99 3.99 20.76 -7.07
CA THR A 99 3.80 22.04 -6.39
C THR A 99 4.46 23.18 -7.16
N SER A 100 5.66 22.97 -7.71
CA SER A 100 6.38 23.95 -8.51
C SER A 100 6.22 23.68 -9.99
N LEU A 101 6.01 24.73 -10.79
CA LEU A 101 5.94 24.66 -12.26
C LEU A 101 7.27 24.18 -12.88
N SER A 102 8.41 24.46 -12.25
CA SER A 102 9.75 24.09 -12.71
C SER A 102 10.21 22.70 -12.24
N ALA A 103 9.40 21.98 -11.43
CA ALA A 103 9.77 20.66 -10.94
C ALA A 103 9.77 19.63 -12.08
N LEU A 104 10.68 18.66 -11.99
CA LEU A 104 10.75 17.54 -12.92
C LEU A 104 9.42 16.77 -12.93
N ARG A 105 8.87 16.56 -14.12
CA ARG A 105 7.62 15.81 -14.29
C ARG A 105 7.83 14.37 -14.73
N GLY A 106 8.90 14.07 -15.41
CA GLY A 106 9.18 12.76 -16.01
C GLY A 106 9.29 12.83 -17.54
N PRO A 107 9.47 11.68 -18.21
CA PRO A 107 9.69 11.62 -19.67
C PRO A 107 8.42 11.87 -20.50
N GLY A 108 7.25 11.84 -19.89
CA GLY A 108 5.96 11.91 -20.60
C GLY A 108 5.46 10.54 -21.06
N LEU A 109 4.24 10.53 -21.63
CA LEU A 109 3.50 9.28 -21.90
C LEU A 109 4.25 8.34 -22.85
N GLN A 110 4.63 8.79 -24.03
CA GLN A 110 5.19 7.90 -25.07
C GLN A 110 6.53 7.29 -24.67
N GLU A 111 7.46 8.13 -24.24
CA GLU A 111 8.79 7.68 -23.80
C GLU A 111 8.69 6.83 -22.53
N GLY A 112 7.85 7.24 -21.58
CA GLY A 112 7.64 6.51 -20.34
C GLY A 112 7.02 5.12 -20.56
N LEU A 113 6.07 4.97 -21.47
CA LEU A 113 5.51 3.66 -21.81
C LEU A 113 6.53 2.78 -22.52
N SER A 114 7.33 3.33 -23.45
CA SER A 114 8.42 2.57 -24.06
C SER A 114 9.46 2.08 -23.06
N MET A 115 9.78 2.90 -22.03
CA MET A 115 10.66 2.46 -20.94
C MET A 115 10.01 1.32 -20.11
N LEU A 116 8.73 1.47 -19.75
CA LEU A 116 8.01 0.47 -18.94
C LEU A 116 7.87 -0.87 -19.67
N GLU A 117 7.58 -0.85 -20.96
CA GLU A 117 7.53 -2.03 -21.82
C GLU A 117 8.85 -2.81 -21.75
N ARG A 118 9.96 -2.11 -22.03
CA ARG A 118 11.30 -2.70 -21.99
C ARG A 118 11.68 -3.21 -20.59
N VAL A 119 11.31 -2.48 -19.54
CA VAL A 119 11.53 -2.94 -18.15
C VAL A 119 10.76 -4.22 -17.89
N GLY A 120 9.48 -4.28 -18.25
CA GLY A 120 8.67 -5.50 -18.09
C GLY A 120 9.22 -6.69 -18.86
N GLU A 121 9.62 -6.49 -20.13
CA GLU A 121 10.22 -7.54 -20.96
C GLU A 121 11.55 -8.08 -20.42
N GLN A 122 12.43 -7.21 -19.94
CA GLN A 122 13.78 -7.60 -19.52
C GLN A 122 13.81 -8.14 -18.07
N SER A 123 13.06 -7.54 -17.14
CA SER A 123 12.98 -8.02 -15.76
C SER A 123 12.00 -9.18 -15.57
N GLY A 124 11.06 -9.35 -16.51
CA GLY A 124 9.95 -10.28 -16.38
C GLY A 124 8.90 -9.86 -15.34
N LEU A 125 8.94 -8.63 -14.81
CA LEU A 125 7.94 -8.13 -13.87
C LEU A 125 6.71 -7.56 -14.59
N PRO A 126 5.47 -7.83 -14.13
CA PRO A 126 4.32 -7.01 -14.51
C PRO A 126 4.57 -5.55 -14.16
N THR A 127 4.08 -4.63 -14.98
CA THR A 127 4.29 -3.19 -14.78
C THR A 127 3.00 -2.45 -14.47
N THR A 128 3.13 -1.31 -13.79
CA THR A 128 2.02 -0.37 -13.53
C THR A 128 2.50 1.08 -13.56
N THR A 129 1.61 1.98 -13.96
CA THR A 129 1.84 3.42 -13.93
C THR A 129 0.57 4.18 -13.59
N ASP A 130 0.71 5.46 -13.22
CA ASP A 130 -0.41 6.35 -12.97
C ASP A 130 -1.00 6.86 -14.29
N VAL A 131 -2.34 6.97 -14.39
CA VAL A 131 -3.03 7.74 -15.44
C VAL A 131 -3.65 8.99 -14.83
N HIS A 132 -3.60 10.10 -15.57
CA HIS A 132 -4.05 11.42 -15.11
C HIS A 132 -5.23 11.94 -15.94
N LEU A 133 -5.34 11.48 -17.19
CA LEU A 133 -6.37 11.86 -18.16
C LEU A 133 -7.02 10.61 -18.75
N PRO A 134 -8.32 10.62 -19.07
CA PRO A 134 -9.03 9.46 -19.63
C PRO A 134 -8.37 8.89 -20.90
N GLU A 135 -7.88 9.75 -21.78
CA GLU A 135 -7.25 9.38 -23.06
C GLU A 135 -5.93 8.61 -22.91
N GLN A 136 -5.31 8.63 -21.72
CA GLN A 136 -4.07 7.88 -21.46
C GLN A 136 -4.32 6.40 -21.17
N ALA A 137 -5.53 6.05 -20.71
CA ALA A 137 -5.83 4.71 -20.21
C ALA A 137 -5.61 3.61 -21.25
N ALA A 138 -6.04 3.82 -22.50
CA ALA A 138 -5.90 2.84 -23.57
C ALA A 138 -4.42 2.53 -23.86
N SER A 139 -3.58 3.57 -24.05
CA SER A 139 -2.15 3.38 -24.31
C SER A 139 -1.42 2.74 -23.13
N VAL A 140 -1.80 3.07 -21.88
CA VAL A 140 -1.22 2.40 -20.69
C VAL A 140 -1.60 0.93 -20.67
N ALA A 141 -2.81 0.58 -21.07
CA ALA A 141 -3.26 -0.80 -21.08
C ALA A 141 -2.58 -1.69 -22.12
N GLU A 142 -1.97 -1.13 -23.15
CA GLU A 142 -1.17 -1.87 -24.12
C GLU A 142 0.18 -2.34 -23.54
N VAL A 143 0.67 -1.68 -22.49
CA VAL A 143 2.01 -1.91 -21.92
C VAL A 143 1.95 -2.46 -20.50
N CYS A 144 1.06 -1.92 -19.66
CA CYS A 144 0.99 -2.26 -18.24
C CYS A 144 -0.02 -3.37 -17.95
N SER A 145 0.18 -4.08 -16.85
CA SER A 145 -0.73 -5.13 -16.36
C SER A 145 -1.72 -4.64 -15.30
N LEU A 146 -1.53 -3.43 -14.80
CA LEU A 146 -2.32 -2.77 -13.77
C LEU A 146 -2.35 -1.27 -14.06
N ILE A 147 -3.52 -0.64 -13.95
CA ILE A 147 -3.64 0.82 -14.04
C ILE A 147 -3.76 1.41 -12.65
N GLN A 148 -3.03 2.48 -12.34
CA GLN A 148 -3.14 3.20 -11.08
C GLN A 148 -3.85 4.54 -11.27
N ILE A 149 -4.81 4.84 -10.38
CA ILE A 149 -5.46 6.15 -10.27
C ILE A 149 -4.88 6.91 -9.08
N PRO A 150 -4.26 8.09 -9.28
CA PRO A 150 -3.75 8.92 -8.20
C PRO A 150 -4.82 9.38 -7.23
N ALA A 151 -4.43 9.63 -5.97
CA ALA A 151 -5.35 9.95 -4.89
C ALA A 151 -6.19 11.22 -5.15
N PHE A 152 -5.61 12.27 -5.71
CA PHE A 152 -6.36 13.48 -6.03
C PHE A 152 -7.44 13.27 -7.09
N LEU A 153 -7.30 12.24 -7.92
CA LEU A 153 -8.20 11.93 -9.03
C LEU A 153 -9.19 10.78 -8.72
N ALA A 154 -9.19 10.28 -7.50
CA ALA A 154 -10.00 9.12 -7.09
C ALA A 154 -11.51 9.29 -7.30
N ARG A 155 -12.01 10.52 -7.44
CA ARG A 155 -13.43 10.81 -7.67
C ARG A 155 -13.77 11.14 -9.13
N GLN A 156 -12.80 11.25 -10.02
CA GLN A 156 -13.01 11.63 -11.42
C GLN A 156 -13.68 10.48 -12.19
N THR A 157 -14.99 10.61 -12.43
CA THR A 157 -15.80 9.54 -13.02
C THR A 157 -15.28 9.11 -14.38
N ASP A 158 -15.00 10.07 -15.27
CA ASP A 158 -14.56 9.77 -16.64
C ASP A 158 -13.20 9.05 -16.65
N LEU A 159 -12.29 9.42 -15.74
CA LEU A 159 -11.00 8.76 -15.60
C LEU A 159 -11.13 7.32 -15.09
N LEU A 160 -11.98 7.10 -14.05
CA LEU A 160 -12.26 5.77 -13.52
C LEU A 160 -12.91 4.86 -14.57
N VAL A 161 -13.89 5.39 -15.32
CA VAL A 161 -14.57 4.67 -16.40
C VAL A 161 -13.59 4.35 -17.52
N ALA A 162 -12.76 5.31 -17.96
CA ALA A 162 -11.78 5.07 -19.01
C ALA A 162 -10.76 3.99 -18.62
N ALA A 163 -10.24 4.03 -17.38
CA ALA A 163 -9.33 3.01 -16.88
C ALA A 163 -10.01 1.62 -16.80
N ALA A 164 -11.24 1.57 -16.29
CA ALA A 164 -12.00 0.32 -16.18
C ALA A 164 -12.36 -0.27 -17.57
N SER A 165 -12.68 0.58 -18.54
CA SER A 165 -13.04 0.15 -19.90
C SER A 165 -11.91 -0.52 -20.67
N THR A 166 -10.67 -0.44 -20.19
CA THR A 166 -9.54 -1.16 -20.78
C THR A 166 -9.58 -2.67 -20.52
N GLY A 167 -10.38 -3.11 -19.56
CA GLY A 167 -10.43 -4.52 -19.10
C GLY A 167 -9.31 -4.90 -18.12
N LEU A 168 -8.34 -4.03 -17.86
CA LEU A 168 -7.31 -4.25 -16.85
C LEU A 168 -7.85 -4.02 -15.43
N PRO A 169 -7.20 -4.62 -14.41
CA PRO A 169 -7.44 -4.27 -13.03
C PRO A 169 -6.98 -2.83 -12.76
N VAL A 170 -7.66 -2.18 -11.80
CA VAL A 170 -7.40 -0.78 -11.44
C VAL A 170 -7.09 -0.66 -9.96
N ASN A 171 -5.91 -0.12 -9.61
CA ASN A 171 -5.56 0.27 -8.25
C ASN A 171 -5.92 1.74 -8.01
N VAL A 172 -6.90 2.02 -7.16
CA VAL A 172 -7.33 3.39 -6.89
C VAL A 172 -6.84 3.85 -5.52
N LYS A 173 -5.94 4.83 -5.52
CA LYS A 173 -5.49 5.46 -4.27
C LYS A 173 -6.60 6.33 -3.69
N LYS A 174 -6.98 6.04 -2.44
CA LYS A 174 -7.99 6.83 -1.72
C LYS A 174 -7.53 8.28 -1.60
N GLY A 175 -8.39 9.22 -2.01
CA GLY A 175 -8.13 10.65 -1.83
C GLY A 175 -7.94 10.99 -0.36
N GLN A 176 -6.97 11.86 -0.05
CA GLN A 176 -6.67 12.30 1.32
C GLN A 176 -7.87 13.00 2.00
N PHE A 177 -8.83 13.44 1.20
CA PHE A 177 -10.08 14.12 1.61
C PHE A 177 -11.29 13.18 1.71
N MET A 178 -11.11 11.88 1.35
CA MET A 178 -12.21 10.91 1.29
C MET A 178 -12.30 10.09 2.56
N SER A 179 -13.52 9.81 2.98
CA SER A 179 -13.78 8.75 3.95
C SER A 179 -13.55 7.37 3.33
N PRO A 180 -13.08 6.37 4.09
CA PRO A 180 -12.88 5.03 3.55
C PRO A 180 -14.19 4.39 3.06
N GLY A 181 -15.33 4.70 3.69
CA GLY A 181 -16.64 4.22 3.28
C GLY A 181 -17.11 4.77 1.92
N ASP A 182 -16.65 5.96 1.53
CA ASP A 182 -17.00 6.56 0.23
C ASP A 182 -16.28 5.89 -0.95
N MET A 183 -15.27 5.07 -0.68
CA MET A 183 -14.62 4.28 -1.72
C MET A 183 -15.57 3.25 -2.37
N LYS A 184 -16.72 2.96 -1.76
CA LYS A 184 -17.79 2.16 -2.40
C LYS A 184 -18.21 2.71 -3.76
N TYR A 185 -18.28 4.04 -3.92
CA TYR A 185 -18.63 4.67 -5.19
C TYR A 185 -17.54 4.51 -6.26
N VAL A 186 -16.29 4.39 -5.84
CA VAL A 186 -15.19 4.05 -6.74
C VAL A 186 -15.33 2.59 -7.20
N VAL A 187 -15.57 1.67 -6.26
CA VAL A 187 -15.81 0.25 -6.58
C VAL A 187 -16.96 0.13 -7.57
N GLU A 188 -18.12 0.75 -7.28
CA GLU A 188 -19.31 0.72 -8.15
C GLU A 188 -19.01 1.21 -9.58
N LYS A 189 -18.25 2.31 -9.73
CA LYS A 189 -17.91 2.85 -11.06
C LYS A 189 -16.98 1.92 -11.84
N VAL A 190 -15.96 1.40 -11.18
CA VAL A 190 -14.96 0.54 -11.82
C VAL A 190 -15.56 -0.82 -12.18
N THR A 191 -16.25 -1.48 -11.25
CA THR A 191 -16.86 -2.79 -11.50
C THR A 191 -18.04 -2.73 -12.47
N GLY A 192 -18.84 -1.66 -12.39
CA GLY A 192 -19.97 -1.45 -13.30
C GLY A 192 -19.58 -1.18 -14.77
N THR A 193 -18.30 -0.92 -15.04
CA THR A 193 -17.77 -0.67 -16.38
C THR A 193 -17.11 -1.90 -17.03
N GLY A 194 -16.90 -3.00 -16.26
CA GLY A 194 -16.34 -4.24 -16.80
C GLY A 194 -14.81 -4.34 -16.73
N SER A 195 -14.19 -3.71 -15.71
CA SER A 195 -12.76 -3.85 -15.46
C SER A 195 -12.35 -5.28 -15.08
N GLY A 196 -11.06 -5.59 -15.17
CA GLY A 196 -10.46 -6.82 -14.66
C GLY A 196 -10.42 -6.92 -13.13
N GLY A 197 -11.02 -5.97 -12.43
CA GLY A 197 -11.09 -5.88 -10.97
C GLY A 197 -10.64 -4.52 -10.44
N VAL A 198 -10.88 -4.29 -9.14
CA VAL A 198 -10.46 -3.05 -8.46
C VAL A 198 -9.76 -3.38 -7.14
N MET A 199 -8.68 -2.68 -6.86
CA MET A 199 -7.99 -2.65 -5.58
C MET A 199 -8.07 -1.25 -5.00
N LEU A 200 -8.23 -1.13 -3.69
CA LEU A 200 -8.30 0.16 -3.00
C LEU A 200 -7.04 0.40 -2.20
N CYS A 201 -6.42 1.56 -2.37
CA CYS A 201 -5.15 1.87 -1.74
C CYS A 201 -5.29 3.00 -0.71
N GLU A 202 -5.01 2.69 0.57
CA GLU A 202 -4.86 3.69 1.63
C GLU A 202 -3.49 4.36 1.53
N ARG A 203 -3.43 5.69 1.70
CA ARG A 203 -2.20 6.49 1.62
C ARG A 203 -2.17 7.71 2.56
N GLY A 204 -3.02 7.72 3.57
CA GLY A 204 -3.15 8.79 4.52
C GLY A 204 -4.24 9.81 4.16
N THR A 205 -4.65 10.53 5.17
CA THR A 205 -5.74 11.53 5.15
C THR A 205 -5.21 12.87 5.64
N PHE A 206 -5.76 13.98 5.16
CA PHE A 206 -5.45 15.33 5.63
C PHE A 206 -5.86 15.53 7.10
N PHE A 207 -5.53 16.71 7.66
CA PHE A 207 -5.84 17.19 9.02
C PHE A 207 -4.91 16.71 10.14
N GLY A 208 -3.68 16.26 9.80
CA GLY A 208 -2.65 15.86 10.76
C GLY A 208 -1.61 16.94 11.11
N TYR A 209 -1.97 18.23 11.15
CA TYR A 209 -1.04 19.34 11.48
C TYR A 209 0.23 19.34 10.61
N GLY A 210 0.05 19.30 9.28
CA GLY A 210 1.14 19.22 8.31
C GLY A 210 1.67 17.82 8.06
N ASN A 211 1.20 16.80 8.81
CA ASN A 211 1.40 15.40 8.52
C ASN A 211 0.09 14.79 8.00
N LEU A 212 0.19 13.64 7.33
CA LEU A 212 -0.98 12.82 7.03
C LEU A 212 -1.32 11.95 8.24
N VAL A 213 -2.62 11.71 8.44
CA VAL A 213 -3.13 10.76 9.43
C VAL A 213 -3.36 9.42 8.75
N ASN A 214 -2.82 8.36 9.31
CA ASN A 214 -3.04 6.99 8.87
C ASN A 214 -4.05 6.32 9.79
N ASP A 215 -5.31 6.32 9.38
CA ASP A 215 -6.37 5.61 10.08
C ASP A 215 -6.33 4.12 9.69
N MET A 216 -5.79 3.30 10.57
CA MET A 216 -5.68 1.85 10.35
C MET A 216 -7.05 1.16 10.27
N GLN A 217 -8.12 1.75 10.82
CA GLN A 217 -9.49 1.25 10.65
C GLN A 217 -9.95 1.34 9.20
N SER A 218 -9.40 2.31 8.43
CA SER A 218 -9.75 2.50 7.01
C SER A 218 -9.49 1.25 6.18
N LEU A 219 -8.43 0.48 6.50
CA LEU A 219 -8.09 -0.76 5.82
C LEU A 219 -9.20 -1.80 5.99
N VAL A 220 -9.71 -1.96 7.21
CA VAL A 220 -10.83 -2.88 7.52
C VAL A 220 -12.10 -2.41 6.83
N VAL A 221 -12.40 -1.10 6.88
CA VAL A 221 -13.61 -0.53 6.25
C VAL A 221 -13.59 -0.74 4.74
N MET A 222 -12.48 -0.47 4.07
CA MET A 222 -12.35 -0.67 2.62
C MET A 222 -12.39 -2.14 2.24
N ARG A 223 -11.79 -3.04 3.05
CA ARG A 223 -11.85 -4.49 2.80
C ARG A 223 -13.29 -5.04 2.85
N LYS A 224 -14.14 -4.49 3.72
CA LYS A 224 -15.57 -4.84 3.78
C LYS A 224 -16.35 -4.50 2.50
N LEU A 225 -15.77 -3.75 1.59
CA LEU A 225 -16.35 -3.51 0.26
C LEU A 225 -16.15 -4.71 -0.70
N GLY A 226 -15.49 -5.80 -0.25
CA GLY A 226 -15.33 -7.04 -0.99
C GLY A 226 -14.18 -7.04 -2.02
N VAL A 227 -13.26 -6.08 -1.93
CA VAL A 227 -12.13 -5.91 -2.84
C VAL A 227 -10.80 -5.89 -2.09
N PRO A 228 -9.68 -6.26 -2.73
CA PRO A 228 -8.37 -6.23 -2.11
C PRO A 228 -7.96 -4.81 -1.68
N VAL A 229 -7.23 -4.75 -0.57
CA VAL A 229 -6.74 -3.49 0.00
C VAL A 229 -5.22 -3.44 -0.03
N VAL A 230 -4.73 -2.34 -0.60
CA VAL A 230 -3.31 -1.96 -0.68
C VAL A 230 -3.02 -0.92 0.40
N PHE A 231 -1.88 -1.01 1.06
CA PHE A 231 -1.38 0.06 1.91
C PHE A 231 -0.14 0.70 1.28
N ASP A 232 -0.22 1.98 0.96
CA ASP A 232 0.89 2.78 0.46
C ASP A 232 1.69 3.34 1.63
N ALA A 233 2.74 2.63 2.00
CA ALA A 233 3.57 2.97 3.16
C ALA A 233 4.43 4.23 2.91
N THR A 234 4.88 4.44 1.67
CA THR A 234 5.75 5.58 1.30
C THR A 234 4.99 6.90 1.33
N HIS A 235 3.82 6.98 0.68
CA HIS A 235 3.07 8.23 0.64
C HIS A 235 2.30 8.51 1.93
N SER A 236 2.09 7.51 2.76
CA SER A 236 1.47 7.66 4.09
C SER A 236 2.27 8.52 5.06
N VAL A 237 3.58 8.66 4.85
CA VAL A 237 4.49 9.43 5.70
C VAL A 237 4.87 10.79 5.11
N GLN A 238 4.26 11.19 4.01
CA GLN A 238 4.47 12.50 3.40
C GLN A 238 4.08 13.63 4.35
N ARG A 239 4.84 14.74 4.23
CA ARG A 239 4.53 16.05 4.83
C ARG A 239 4.28 17.04 3.71
N PRO A 240 3.03 17.17 3.25
CA PRO A 240 2.71 18.06 2.14
C PRO A 240 3.17 19.50 2.42
N GLY A 241 3.97 20.07 1.49
CA GLY A 241 4.53 21.41 1.64
C GLY A 241 5.61 21.56 2.73
N GLY A 242 6.07 20.49 3.35
CA GLY A 242 7.02 20.51 4.46
C GLY A 242 8.41 21.08 4.14
N LEU A 243 8.77 21.17 2.86
CA LEU A 243 10.01 21.75 2.34
C LEU A 243 9.76 23.04 1.52
N GLY A 244 8.62 23.73 1.75
CA GLY A 244 8.24 24.93 1.01
C GLY A 244 7.75 24.61 -0.40
N GLY A 245 8.63 24.46 -1.39
CA GLY A 245 8.29 24.11 -2.78
C GLY A 245 8.23 22.62 -3.09
N ALA A 246 8.51 21.75 -2.10
CA ALA A 246 8.54 20.30 -2.26
C ALA A 246 7.87 19.58 -1.07
N THR A 247 7.49 18.33 -1.29
CA THR A 247 6.96 17.47 -0.24
C THR A 247 8.10 16.96 0.64
N GLY A 248 7.98 17.17 1.95
CA GLY A 248 8.81 16.51 2.96
C GLY A 248 8.25 15.13 3.33
N GLY A 249 8.93 14.44 4.23
CA GLY A 249 8.50 13.13 4.70
C GLY A 249 9.23 12.63 5.94
N ASN A 250 8.90 11.41 6.34
CA ASN A 250 9.54 10.74 7.46
C ASN A 250 9.75 9.25 7.13
N ARG A 251 10.84 8.94 6.41
CA ARG A 251 11.20 7.59 5.99
C ARG A 251 11.21 6.58 7.14
N GLU A 252 11.63 7.01 8.34
CA GLU A 252 11.69 6.14 9.52
C GLU A 252 10.34 5.54 9.91
N MET A 253 9.24 6.17 9.51
CA MET A 253 7.88 5.71 9.80
C MET A 253 7.31 4.77 8.73
N VAL A 254 7.98 4.59 7.59
CA VAL A 254 7.48 3.72 6.50
C VAL A 254 7.33 2.29 6.97
N GLU A 255 8.39 1.67 7.49
CA GLU A 255 8.33 0.30 7.97
C GLU A 255 7.40 0.12 9.19
N PRO A 256 7.40 0.97 10.23
CA PRO A 256 6.42 0.89 11.32
C PRO A 256 4.97 0.89 10.86
N LEU A 257 4.61 1.74 9.91
CA LEU A 257 3.24 1.79 9.37
C LEU A 257 2.94 0.59 8.47
N ALA A 258 3.89 0.14 7.67
CA ALA A 258 3.75 -1.09 6.89
C ALA A 258 3.51 -2.31 7.79
N ARG A 259 4.24 -2.43 8.91
CA ARG A 259 4.01 -3.49 9.90
C ARG A 259 2.61 -3.42 10.52
N ALA A 260 2.12 -2.22 10.84
CA ALA A 260 0.76 -2.06 11.37
C ALA A 260 -0.30 -2.50 10.34
N ALA A 261 -0.10 -2.15 9.07
CA ALA A 261 -0.99 -2.56 7.99
C ALA A 261 -0.98 -4.08 7.76
N VAL A 262 0.21 -4.71 7.77
CA VAL A 262 0.36 -6.17 7.67
C VAL A 262 -0.34 -6.87 8.84
N ALA A 263 -0.22 -6.34 10.06
CA ALA A 263 -0.88 -6.90 11.24
C ALA A 263 -2.42 -6.86 11.14
N ILE A 264 -2.98 -5.90 10.42
CA ILE A 264 -4.43 -5.82 10.14
C ILE A 264 -4.84 -6.84 9.08
N GLY A 265 -3.91 -7.23 8.21
CA GLY A 265 -4.15 -8.22 7.17
C GLY A 265 -4.58 -7.62 5.83
N ILE A 266 -3.75 -6.76 5.28
CA ILE A 266 -3.85 -6.24 3.92
C ILE A 266 -3.46 -7.27 2.86
N ASP A 267 -3.80 -6.98 1.59
CA ASP A 267 -3.52 -7.85 0.44
C ASP A 267 -2.28 -7.44 -0.34
N ALA A 268 -1.94 -6.16 -0.29
CA ALA A 268 -0.79 -5.61 -0.98
C ALA A 268 -0.15 -4.43 -0.22
N LEU A 269 1.14 -4.22 -0.48
CA LEU A 269 1.90 -3.05 -0.05
C LEU A 269 2.39 -2.27 -1.27
N PHE A 270 2.40 -0.96 -1.13
CA PHE A 270 3.00 -0.06 -2.11
C PHE A 270 4.20 0.65 -1.49
N PHE A 271 5.33 0.61 -2.21
CA PHE A 271 6.55 1.30 -1.81
C PHE A 271 7.19 2.05 -2.99
N GLU A 272 7.84 3.16 -2.69
CA GLU A 272 8.82 3.75 -3.58
C GLU A 272 10.23 3.47 -3.03
N THR A 273 11.13 3.04 -3.91
CA THR A 273 12.51 2.72 -3.60
C THR A 273 13.45 3.30 -4.65
N HIS A 274 14.68 3.59 -4.25
CA HIS A 274 15.69 4.20 -5.11
C HIS A 274 17.09 3.85 -4.58
N PRO A 275 18.11 3.60 -5.43
CA PRO A 275 19.48 3.36 -4.95
C PRO A 275 20.06 4.56 -4.18
N ASP A 276 19.69 5.77 -4.56
CA ASP A 276 20.09 7.02 -3.87
C ASP A 276 18.87 7.93 -3.68
N PRO A 277 18.04 7.73 -2.63
CA PRO A 277 16.84 8.52 -2.38
C PRO A 277 17.10 10.02 -2.19
N GLU A 278 18.26 10.40 -1.66
CA GLU A 278 18.59 11.80 -1.36
C GLU A 278 18.74 12.64 -2.64
N ASN A 279 19.15 12.02 -3.74
CA ASN A 279 19.29 12.64 -5.05
C ASN A 279 18.10 12.35 -5.99
N SER A 280 17.05 11.68 -5.49
CA SER A 280 15.84 11.49 -6.29
C SER A 280 15.10 12.82 -6.52
N PRO A 281 14.63 13.10 -7.75
CA PRO A 281 13.94 14.35 -8.07
C PRO A 281 12.54 14.46 -7.46
N SER A 282 12.03 13.39 -6.83
CA SER A 282 10.70 13.33 -6.23
C SER A 282 10.69 12.39 -5.03
N ASP A 283 9.97 12.77 -3.98
CA ASP A 283 9.64 11.96 -2.80
C ASP A 283 10.85 11.31 -2.07
N GLY A 284 12.07 11.74 -2.35
CA GLY A 284 13.29 11.23 -1.73
C GLY A 284 13.22 11.04 -0.20
N PRO A 285 12.69 12.02 0.57
CA PRO A 285 12.53 11.87 2.03
C PRO A 285 11.63 10.72 2.49
N ASN A 286 10.85 10.12 1.58
CA ASN A 286 9.93 9.02 1.89
C ASN A 286 10.39 7.67 1.33
N MET A 287 11.26 7.68 0.32
CA MET A 287 11.69 6.44 -0.34
C MET A 287 12.58 5.59 0.55
N ILE A 288 12.44 4.29 0.43
CA ILE A 288 13.35 3.32 1.04
C ILE A 288 14.60 3.19 0.17
N PRO A 289 15.82 3.25 0.75
CA PRO A 289 17.02 2.89 0.01
C PRO A 289 16.90 1.46 -0.55
N LEU A 290 17.26 1.27 -1.81
CA LEU A 290 17.14 -0.04 -2.46
C LEU A 290 17.93 -1.11 -1.70
N ALA A 291 19.09 -0.77 -1.17
CA ALA A 291 19.92 -1.67 -0.37
C ALA A 291 19.25 -2.17 0.94
N ASP A 292 18.26 -1.44 1.46
CA ASP A 292 17.56 -1.81 2.70
C ASP A 292 16.23 -2.53 2.42
N PHE A 293 15.82 -2.60 1.14
CA PHE A 293 14.47 -3.01 0.75
C PHE A 293 14.21 -4.47 1.08
N ASP A 294 15.07 -5.39 0.65
CA ASP A 294 14.91 -6.84 0.87
C ASP A 294 14.79 -7.19 2.35
N ALA A 295 15.69 -6.65 3.18
CA ALA A 295 15.67 -6.89 4.61
C ALA A 295 14.39 -6.37 5.29
N MET A 296 13.83 -5.27 4.80
CA MET A 296 12.54 -4.76 5.26
C MET A 296 11.41 -5.70 4.86
N ILE A 297 11.37 -6.15 3.60
CA ILE A 297 10.35 -7.09 3.12
C ILE A 297 10.40 -8.42 3.89
N ASP A 298 11.58 -8.95 4.18
CA ASP A 298 11.73 -10.14 5.02
C ASP A 298 11.04 -10.01 6.39
N ARG A 299 11.22 -8.86 7.05
CA ARG A 299 10.56 -8.61 8.35
C ARG A 299 9.04 -8.52 8.22
N LEU A 300 8.53 -7.94 7.14
CA LEU A 300 7.09 -7.83 6.88
C LEU A 300 6.46 -9.19 6.56
N LEU A 301 7.13 -10.03 5.77
CA LEU A 301 6.65 -11.37 5.44
C LEU A 301 6.63 -12.29 6.66
N ARG A 302 7.65 -12.24 7.52
CA ARG A 302 7.65 -12.98 8.80
C ARG A 302 6.51 -12.53 9.72
N LEU A 303 6.21 -11.23 9.76
CA LEU A 303 5.04 -10.74 10.51
C LEU A 303 3.73 -11.28 9.90
N ARG A 304 3.62 -11.28 8.57
CA ARG A 304 2.43 -11.78 7.87
C ARG A 304 2.18 -13.26 8.15
N GLU A 305 3.23 -14.08 8.20
CA GLU A 305 3.16 -15.49 8.56
C GLU A 305 2.53 -15.65 9.95
N VAL A 306 3.05 -14.97 10.97
CA VAL A 306 2.49 -15.00 12.34
C VAL A 306 1.03 -14.52 12.35
N VAL A 307 0.69 -13.45 11.64
CA VAL A 307 -0.69 -12.96 11.56
C VAL A 307 -1.62 -13.98 10.92
N SER A 308 -1.14 -14.73 9.92
CA SER A 308 -1.93 -15.79 9.27
C SER A 308 -2.21 -16.99 10.17
N GLU A 309 -1.34 -17.26 11.16
CA GLU A 309 -1.50 -18.33 12.13
C GLU A 309 -2.52 -18.01 13.23
N ILE A 310 -2.62 -16.74 13.62
CA ILE A 310 -3.52 -16.29 14.69
C ILE A 310 -4.93 -15.89 14.18
N GLY A 311 -5.18 -15.85 12.87
CA GLY A 311 -6.47 -15.64 12.26
C GLY A 311 -6.75 -14.21 11.86
#